data_432568f6ee86da9ea48a35caa6306198
#
_entry.id   432568f6ee86da9ea48a35caa6306198
#
_cell.length_a   1.000
_cell.length_b   1.000
_cell.length_c   1.000
_cell.angle_alpha   90.00
_cell.angle_beta   90.00
_cell.angle_gamma   90.00
#
_symmetry.space_group_name_H-M   'P 1'
#
loop_
_entity.id
_entity.type
_entity.pdbx_description
1 polymer ?
#
loop_
_entity_poly.entity_id
_entity_poly.type
_entity_poly.pdbx_seq_one_letter_code
_entity_poly.pdbx_strand_id
1 'polypeptide(L)'
;MKKIGVVLGGCGVYDGSEIHEAVITLLAIARNGAQAVCFAPDKPQRDVINHLTGEAMPEQRNVLVEAARIARGDILPLAQARAETLDALIVPGGFGAAKNLSSFAAEGSECQVDPDLRALALAMHQTGKPLGFMCIAPAMLPKIFAFP
;
A
#
# COMPACT_ATOMS: atom_id res chain seq x y z
N MET A 1 15.52 3.49 -17.11
CA MET A 1 14.12 3.08 -16.88
C MET A 1 13.65 3.66 -15.57
N LYS A 2 12.51 4.31 -15.57
CA LYS A 2 11.93 4.85 -14.34
C LYS A 2 11.47 3.73 -13.41
N LYS A 3 11.69 3.92 -12.12
CA LYS A 3 11.30 2.96 -11.08
C LYS A 3 10.14 3.53 -10.26
N ILE A 4 9.02 2.84 -10.29
CA ILE A 4 7.80 3.25 -9.61
C ILE A 4 7.57 2.34 -8.41
N GLY A 5 7.66 2.90 -7.21
CA GLY A 5 7.32 2.17 -5.99
C GLY A 5 5.81 1.93 -5.95
N VAL A 6 5.41 0.70 -5.61
CA VAL A 6 4.01 0.33 -5.40
C VAL A 6 3.89 -0.24 -4.01
N VAL A 7 3.16 0.43 -3.12
CA VAL A 7 2.97 -0.03 -1.75
C VAL A 7 1.64 -0.76 -1.64
N LEU A 8 1.74 -2.04 -1.27
CA LEU A 8 0.59 -2.93 -1.11
C LEU A 8 0.29 -3.17 0.37
N GLY A 9 -0.98 -3.36 0.67
CA GLY A 9 -1.48 -3.59 2.03
C GLY A 9 -2.04 -5.00 2.26
N GLY A 10 -1.61 -5.98 1.47
CA GLY A 10 -2.14 -7.34 1.48
C GLY A 10 -2.73 -7.71 0.12
N CYS A 11 -3.65 -8.67 0.07
CA CYS A 11 -4.24 -9.18 -1.16
C CYS A 11 -5.72 -9.53 -0.96
N GLY A 12 -6.60 -8.60 -1.30
CA GLY A 12 -8.05 -8.77 -1.19
C GLY A 12 -8.73 -7.47 -0.79
N VAL A 13 -9.85 -7.13 -1.42
CA VAL A 13 -10.49 -5.81 -1.23
C VAL A 13 -10.90 -5.56 0.22
N TYR A 14 -11.33 -6.59 0.97
CA TYR A 14 -11.87 -6.41 2.34
C TYR A 14 -10.80 -6.42 3.43
N ASP A 15 -9.61 -6.96 3.17
CA ASP A 15 -8.56 -7.12 4.20
C ASP A 15 -7.16 -6.80 3.69
N GLY A 16 -7.02 -6.38 2.45
CA GLY A 16 -5.73 -6.10 1.81
C GLY A 16 -5.87 -5.06 0.71
N SER A 17 -4.91 -5.05 -0.20
CA SER A 17 -4.99 -4.22 -1.41
C SER A 17 -6.10 -4.74 -2.33
N GLU A 18 -6.79 -3.81 -3.00
CA GLU A 18 -7.75 -4.16 -4.05
C GLU A 18 -6.96 -4.76 -5.21
N ILE A 19 -7.28 -6.03 -5.55
CA ILE A 19 -6.47 -6.81 -6.50
C ILE A 19 -6.49 -6.19 -7.90
N HIS A 20 -7.67 -5.77 -8.37
CA HIS A 20 -7.81 -5.17 -9.70
C HIS A 20 -7.03 -3.86 -9.81
N GLU A 21 -7.16 -2.97 -8.83
CA GLU A 21 -6.42 -1.71 -8.81
C GLU A 21 -4.91 -1.97 -8.82
N ALA A 22 -4.45 -2.90 -7.98
CA ALA A 22 -3.02 -3.22 -7.90
C ALA A 22 -2.50 -3.82 -9.21
N VAL A 23 -3.19 -4.80 -9.77
CA VAL A 23 -2.76 -5.48 -11.00
C VAL A 23 -2.80 -4.54 -12.21
N ILE A 24 -3.85 -3.73 -12.33
CA ILE A 24 -3.96 -2.74 -13.42
C ILE A 24 -2.86 -1.68 -13.26
N THR A 25 -2.53 -1.28 -12.04
CA THR A 25 -1.41 -0.37 -11.79
C THR A 25 -0.09 -0.97 -12.29
N LEU A 26 0.19 -2.23 -11.96
CA LEU A 26 1.40 -2.91 -12.43
C LEU A 26 1.43 -3.01 -13.95
N LEU A 27 0.29 -3.30 -14.58
CA LEU A 27 0.17 -3.35 -16.04
C LEU A 27 0.43 -1.98 -16.66
N ALA A 28 -0.15 -0.92 -16.09
CA ALA A 28 0.03 0.44 -16.59
C ALA A 28 1.49 0.88 -16.51
N ILE A 29 2.18 0.55 -15.40
CA ILE A 29 3.62 0.84 -15.23
C ILE A 29 4.43 0.14 -16.34
N ALA A 30 4.18 -1.15 -16.55
CA ALA A 30 4.87 -1.92 -17.59
C ALA A 30 4.61 -1.37 -19.00
N ARG A 31 3.36 -1.02 -19.31
CA ARG A 31 2.99 -0.45 -20.61
C ARG A 31 3.62 0.90 -20.91
N ASN A 32 3.95 1.64 -19.85
CA ASN A 32 4.65 2.93 -19.99
C ASN A 32 6.17 2.80 -19.94
N GLY A 33 6.70 1.60 -20.06
CA GLY A 33 8.15 1.36 -20.11
C GLY A 33 8.87 1.63 -18.80
N ALA A 34 8.16 1.61 -17.67
CA ALA A 34 8.73 1.77 -16.34
C ALA A 34 8.79 0.42 -15.61
N GLN A 35 9.53 0.39 -14.52
CA GLN A 35 9.66 -0.79 -13.65
C GLN A 35 8.90 -0.56 -12.36
N ALA A 36 8.02 -1.49 -12.01
CA ALA A 36 7.39 -1.51 -10.70
C ALA A 36 8.36 -2.10 -9.67
N VAL A 37 8.44 -1.48 -8.49
CA VAL A 37 9.15 -2.00 -7.31
C VAL A 37 8.13 -2.09 -6.20
N CYS A 38 7.70 -3.30 -5.87
CA CYS A 38 6.63 -3.53 -4.90
C CYS A 38 7.18 -3.59 -3.48
N PHE A 39 6.41 -3.05 -2.54
CA PHE A 39 6.69 -3.07 -1.10
C PHE A 39 5.42 -3.35 -0.32
N ALA A 40 5.56 -3.99 0.83
CA ALA A 40 4.49 -4.12 1.80
C ALA A 40 5.06 -4.21 3.22
N PRO A 41 4.32 -3.80 4.26
CA PRO A 41 4.77 -3.97 5.64
C PRO A 41 4.88 -5.45 5.99
N ASP A 42 5.97 -5.82 6.65
CA ASP A 42 6.15 -7.17 7.19
C ASP A 42 5.54 -7.24 8.59
N LYS A 43 4.23 -7.41 8.65
CA LYS A 43 3.47 -7.45 9.91
C LYS A 43 2.16 -8.22 9.72
N PRO A 44 1.52 -8.64 10.83
CA PRO A 44 0.20 -9.29 10.74
C PRO A 44 -0.85 -8.35 10.14
N GLN A 45 -1.77 -8.92 9.32
CA GLN A 45 -2.99 -8.24 8.93
C GLN A 45 -3.85 -7.97 10.16
N ARG A 46 -4.63 -6.90 10.11
CA ARG A 46 -5.57 -6.59 11.17
C ARG A 46 -6.63 -7.68 11.34
N ASP A 47 -7.16 -8.18 10.21
CA ASP A 47 -8.12 -9.28 10.18
C ASP A 47 -7.97 -10.07 8.88
N VAL A 48 -8.64 -11.20 8.81
CA VAL A 48 -8.77 -12.02 7.60
C VAL A 48 -10.25 -12.16 7.31
N ILE A 49 -10.68 -11.72 6.13
CA ILE A 49 -12.09 -11.66 5.76
C ILE A 49 -12.42 -12.75 4.74
N ASN A 50 -13.49 -13.48 4.99
CA ASN A 50 -14.07 -14.35 3.98
C ASN A 50 -14.78 -13.49 2.93
N HIS A 51 -14.22 -13.41 1.74
CA HIS A 51 -14.76 -12.54 0.68
C HIS A 51 -16.10 -13.00 0.10
N LEU A 52 -16.56 -14.21 0.43
CA LEU A 52 -17.93 -14.63 0.08
C LEU A 52 -18.97 -14.06 1.03
N THR A 53 -18.64 -13.98 2.32
CA THR A 53 -19.59 -13.60 3.35
C THR A 53 -19.37 -12.18 3.88
N GLY A 54 -18.16 -11.62 3.73
CA GLY A 54 -17.76 -10.35 4.31
C GLY A 54 -17.44 -10.45 5.80
N GLU A 55 -17.39 -11.64 6.37
CA GLU A 55 -17.17 -11.87 7.80
C GLU A 55 -15.72 -12.24 8.10
N ALA A 56 -15.27 -11.87 9.30
CA ALA A 56 -13.94 -12.22 9.76
C ALA A 56 -13.81 -13.73 9.98
N MET A 57 -12.65 -14.26 9.61
CA MET A 57 -12.30 -15.67 9.81
C MET A 57 -11.33 -15.80 11.00
N PRO A 58 -11.35 -16.93 11.71
CA PRO A 58 -10.40 -17.17 12.81
C PRO A 58 -9.02 -17.59 12.29
N GLU A 59 -8.39 -16.72 11.48
CA GLU A 59 -7.09 -16.90 10.88
C GLU A 59 -6.23 -15.69 11.12
N GLN A 60 -4.92 -15.89 10.98
CA GLN A 60 -3.94 -14.79 10.93
C GLN A 60 -3.11 -14.92 9.66
N ARG A 61 -2.83 -13.79 9.01
CA ARG A 61 -1.99 -13.71 7.82
C ARG A 61 -1.07 -12.51 7.91
N ASN A 62 0.03 -12.59 7.17
CA ASN A 62 1.05 -11.54 7.13
C ASN A 62 0.81 -10.66 5.89
N VAL A 63 0.86 -9.35 6.06
CA VAL A 63 0.60 -8.38 4.97
C VAL A 63 1.57 -8.57 3.81
N LEU A 64 2.86 -8.68 4.09
CA LEU A 64 3.88 -8.87 3.05
C LEU A 64 3.71 -10.19 2.30
N VAL A 65 3.46 -11.26 3.05
CA VAL A 65 3.26 -12.60 2.47
C VAL A 65 2.05 -12.61 1.55
N GLU A 66 0.95 -11.99 1.96
CA GLU A 66 -0.25 -11.93 1.12
C GLU A 66 -0.08 -10.99 -0.06
N ALA A 67 0.57 -9.83 0.13
CA ALA A 67 0.88 -8.90 -0.97
C ALA A 67 1.77 -9.53 -2.03
N ALA A 68 2.64 -10.46 -1.64
CA ALA A 68 3.50 -11.19 -2.56
C ALA A 68 2.71 -12.01 -3.61
N ARG A 69 1.45 -12.33 -3.35
CA ARG A 69 0.56 -12.98 -4.34
C ARG A 69 0.35 -12.10 -5.55
N ILE A 70 0.12 -10.80 -5.33
CA ILE A 70 -0.06 -9.81 -6.41
C ILE A 70 1.25 -9.57 -7.13
N ALA A 71 2.34 -9.40 -6.38
CA ALA A 71 3.67 -9.12 -6.93
C ALA A 71 4.39 -10.38 -7.43
N ARG A 72 3.79 -11.55 -7.26
CA ARG A 72 4.35 -12.86 -7.66
C ARG A 72 5.72 -13.12 -7.05
N GLY A 73 5.85 -12.76 -5.77
CA GLY A 73 7.07 -12.96 -5.00
C GLY A 73 8.12 -11.86 -5.16
N ASP A 74 7.99 -11.00 -6.14
CA ASP A 74 8.92 -9.89 -6.37
C ASP A 74 8.49 -8.67 -5.57
N ILE A 75 8.77 -8.71 -4.27
CA ILE A 75 8.35 -7.70 -3.31
C ILE A 75 9.33 -7.64 -2.14
N LEU A 76 9.50 -6.45 -1.59
CA LEU A 76 10.38 -6.20 -0.45
C LEU A 76 9.60 -5.69 0.75
N PRO A 77 10.09 -5.92 1.98
CA PRO A 77 9.54 -5.25 3.15
C PRO A 77 9.57 -3.72 2.97
N LEU A 78 8.49 -3.06 3.36
CA LEU A 78 8.38 -1.60 3.22
C LEU A 78 9.51 -0.84 3.95
N ALA A 79 10.01 -1.40 5.06
CA ALA A 79 11.14 -0.83 5.80
C ALA A 79 12.42 -0.71 4.96
N GLN A 80 12.54 -1.47 3.87
CA GLN A 80 13.69 -1.43 2.96
C GLN A 80 13.52 -0.43 1.81
N ALA A 81 12.37 0.22 1.69
CA ALA A 81 12.15 1.21 0.63
C ALA A 81 13.05 2.43 0.84
N ARG A 82 13.61 2.92 -0.26
CA ARG A 82 14.46 4.11 -0.27
C ARG A 82 13.96 5.09 -1.33
N ALA A 83 13.58 6.28 -0.90
CA ALA A 83 13.07 7.31 -1.80
C ALA A 83 14.08 7.65 -2.91
N GLU A 84 15.36 7.58 -2.60
CA GLU A 84 16.45 7.91 -3.54
C GLU A 84 16.46 6.97 -4.76
N THR A 85 15.97 5.76 -4.60
CA THR A 85 15.98 4.74 -5.68
C THR A 85 14.71 4.73 -6.51
N LEU A 86 13.71 5.53 -6.14
CA LEU A 86 12.40 5.55 -6.78
C LEU A 86 12.16 6.88 -7.48
N ASP A 87 11.45 6.84 -8.59
CA ASP A 87 11.07 8.03 -9.36
C ASP A 87 9.64 8.49 -9.05
N ALA A 88 8.80 7.60 -8.58
CA ALA A 88 7.42 7.90 -8.18
C ALA A 88 6.92 6.83 -7.19
N LEU A 89 5.80 7.10 -6.53
CA LEU A 89 5.16 6.17 -5.59
C LEU A 89 3.67 6.08 -5.88
N ILE A 90 3.14 4.86 -5.91
CA ILE A 90 1.71 4.61 -6.07
C ILE A 90 1.24 3.71 -4.93
N VAL A 91 0.10 4.06 -4.34
CA VAL A 91 -0.55 3.28 -3.29
C VAL A 91 -1.97 2.93 -3.76
N PRO A 92 -2.20 1.68 -4.21
CA PRO A 92 -3.55 1.22 -4.54
C PRO A 92 -4.46 1.20 -3.31
N GLY A 93 -5.77 1.17 -3.56
CA GLY A 93 -6.77 1.12 -2.51
C GLY A 93 -7.04 -0.29 -1.98
N GLY A 94 -8.26 -0.51 -1.57
CA GLY A 94 -8.70 -1.67 -0.81
C GLY A 94 -8.67 -1.39 0.69
N PHE A 95 -9.41 -2.16 1.47
CA PHE A 95 -9.47 -1.94 2.92
C PHE A 95 -8.12 -2.14 3.61
N GLY A 96 -7.16 -2.84 2.98
CA GLY A 96 -5.81 -2.93 3.49
C GLY A 96 -5.13 -1.57 3.69
N ALA A 97 -5.45 -0.57 2.88
CA ALA A 97 -4.97 0.79 3.10
C ALA A 97 -5.51 1.39 4.41
N ALA A 98 -6.75 1.08 4.76
CA ALA A 98 -7.41 1.57 5.97
C ALA A 98 -7.23 0.66 7.20
N LYS A 99 -6.73 -0.57 7.01
CA LYS A 99 -6.58 -1.57 8.08
C LYS A 99 -5.12 -1.92 8.36
N ASN A 100 -4.28 -1.98 7.32
CA ASN A 100 -2.90 -2.46 7.42
C ASN A 100 -1.87 -1.35 7.21
N LEU A 101 -2.12 -0.42 6.28
CA LEU A 101 -1.24 0.74 6.05
C LEU A 101 -1.58 1.91 6.97
N SER A 102 -2.72 1.86 7.61
CA SER A 102 -3.17 2.86 8.59
C SER A 102 -4.19 2.21 9.53
N SER A 103 -4.60 2.96 10.55
CA SER A 103 -5.68 2.58 11.45
C SER A 103 -7.00 3.28 11.12
N PHE A 104 -7.14 3.83 9.92
CA PHE A 104 -8.30 4.64 9.52
C PHE A 104 -9.64 3.91 9.69
N ALA A 105 -9.69 2.62 9.37
CA ALA A 105 -10.93 1.84 9.50
C ALA A 105 -11.45 1.77 10.95
N ALA A 106 -10.54 1.82 11.94
CA ALA A 106 -10.89 1.76 13.36
C ALA A 106 -11.02 3.14 14.00
N GLU A 107 -10.19 4.11 13.59
CA GLU A 107 -9.99 5.37 14.30
C GLU A 107 -10.42 6.60 13.51
N GLY A 108 -10.78 6.43 12.24
CA GLY A 108 -11.22 7.53 11.39
C GLY A 108 -10.18 8.66 11.33
N SER A 109 -10.63 9.89 11.62
CA SER A 109 -9.77 11.07 11.57
C SER A 109 -8.62 11.05 12.58
N GLU A 110 -8.70 10.22 13.61
CA GLU A 110 -7.65 10.06 14.64
C GLU A 110 -6.65 8.97 14.28
N CYS A 111 -6.70 8.45 13.05
CA CYS A 111 -5.85 7.36 12.63
C CYS A 111 -4.37 7.72 12.58
N GLN A 112 -3.54 6.68 12.58
CA GLN A 112 -2.11 6.76 12.33
C GLN A 112 -1.78 5.99 11.06
N VAL A 113 -0.79 6.47 10.32
CA VAL A 113 -0.27 5.82 9.13
C VAL A 113 0.97 5.02 9.49
N ASP A 114 1.17 3.87 8.82
CA ASP A 114 2.38 3.07 8.97
C ASP A 114 3.62 3.99 8.88
N PRO A 115 4.53 3.94 9.87
CA PRO A 115 5.66 4.87 9.94
C PRO A 115 6.57 4.80 8.72
N ASP A 116 6.76 3.62 8.14
CA ASP A 116 7.63 3.44 6.97
C ASP A 116 6.97 4.04 5.72
N LEU A 117 5.65 3.87 5.56
CA LEU A 117 4.92 4.51 4.47
C LEU A 117 4.96 6.02 4.60
N ARG A 118 4.71 6.54 5.80
CA ARG A 118 4.73 7.97 6.07
C ARG A 118 6.09 8.57 5.73
N ALA A 119 7.16 7.95 6.21
CA ALA A 119 8.53 8.40 5.97
C ALA A 119 8.87 8.38 4.47
N LEU A 120 8.50 7.31 3.77
CA LEU A 120 8.75 7.17 2.33
C LEU A 120 8.00 8.25 1.53
N ALA A 121 6.71 8.43 1.80
CA ALA A 121 5.89 9.42 1.10
C ALA A 121 6.39 10.84 1.33
N LEU A 122 6.76 11.18 2.57
CA LEU A 122 7.34 12.49 2.90
C LEU A 122 8.65 12.72 2.15
N ALA A 123 9.55 11.75 2.13
CA ALA A 123 10.83 11.86 1.43
C ALA A 123 10.64 12.04 -0.08
N MET A 124 9.70 11.29 -0.68
CA MET A 124 9.35 11.43 -2.09
C MET A 124 8.81 12.83 -2.39
N HIS A 125 7.91 13.32 -1.55
CA HIS A 125 7.33 14.65 -1.70
C HIS A 125 8.38 15.75 -1.60
N GLN A 126 9.25 15.67 -0.60
CA GLN A 126 10.31 16.66 -0.36
C GLN A 126 11.28 16.77 -1.54
N THR A 127 11.45 15.72 -2.30
CA THR A 127 12.30 15.70 -3.49
C THR A 127 11.54 15.93 -4.79
N GLY A 128 10.26 16.34 -4.70
CA GLY A 128 9.43 16.67 -5.87
C GLY A 128 9.01 15.48 -6.72
N LYS A 129 9.04 14.28 -6.18
CA LYS A 129 8.66 13.07 -6.91
C LYS A 129 7.14 12.84 -6.85
N PRO A 130 6.53 12.38 -7.95
CA PRO A 130 5.08 12.15 -8.00
C PRO A 130 4.61 11.10 -7.01
N LEU A 131 3.43 11.34 -6.42
CA LEU A 131 2.72 10.43 -5.53
C LEU A 131 1.32 10.16 -6.08
N GLY A 132 0.89 8.93 -6.13
CA GLY A 132 -0.46 8.54 -6.53
C GLY A 132 -1.11 7.68 -5.47
N PHE A 133 -2.22 8.17 -4.89
CA PHE A 133 -3.03 7.43 -3.93
C PHE A 133 -4.42 7.27 -4.52
N MET A 134 -4.94 6.05 -4.57
CA MET A 134 -6.22 5.79 -5.21
C MET A 134 -7.24 5.16 -4.27
N CYS A 135 -8.52 5.29 -4.62
CA CYS A 135 -9.68 4.74 -3.92
C CYS A 135 -9.75 5.26 -2.47
N ILE A 136 -9.55 4.39 -1.47
CA ILE A 136 -9.56 4.78 -0.05
C ILE A 136 -8.19 5.27 0.43
N ALA A 137 -7.12 4.98 -0.29
CA ALA A 137 -5.76 5.36 0.14
C ALA A 137 -5.57 6.86 0.40
N PRO A 138 -6.24 7.79 -0.33
CA PRO A 138 -6.17 9.22 -0.02
C PRO A 138 -6.59 9.60 1.40
N ALA A 139 -7.35 8.75 2.11
CA ALA A 139 -7.71 9.00 3.51
C ALA A 139 -6.48 9.11 4.43
N MET A 140 -5.34 8.57 4.02
CA MET A 140 -4.07 8.67 4.76
C MET A 140 -3.36 10.02 4.58
N LEU A 141 -3.66 10.76 3.50
CA LEU A 141 -2.90 11.96 3.13
C LEU A 141 -2.88 13.03 4.22
N PRO A 142 -3.99 13.34 4.92
CA PRO A 142 -3.96 14.34 6.00
C PRO A 142 -3.03 13.96 7.15
N LYS A 143 -2.77 12.66 7.35
CA LYS A 143 -1.88 12.16 8.40
C LYS A 143 -0.44 12.00 7.94
N ILE A 144 -0.20 11.92 6.64
CA ILE A 144 1.14 11.92 6.07
C ILE A 144 1.65 13.37 5.95
N PHE A 145 0.82 14.23 5.39
CA PHE A 145 1.12 15.65 5.21
C PHE A 145 0.32 16.45 6.22
N ALA A 146 1.00 17.22 7.04
CA ALA A 146 0.33 18.07 8.04
C ALA A 146 -0.31 19.27 7.32
N PHE A 147 -1.50 19.07 6.76
CA PHE A 147 -2.28 20.18 6.23
C PHE A 147 -2.85 21.00 7.41
N PRO A 148 -2.75 22.33 7.34
CA PRO A 148 -3.35 23.20 8.36
C PRO A 148 -4.87 23.14 8.32
#